data_572691b50cd37e6fb6b29b9e518b62e1
#
_entry.id   572691b50cd37e6fb6b29b9e518b62e1
#
_cell.length_a   1.000
_cell.length_b   1.000
_cell.length_c   1.000
_cell.angle_alpha   90.00
_cell.angle_beta   90.00
_cell.angle_gamma   90.00
#
_symmetry.space_group_name_H-M   'P 1'
#
loop_
_entity.id
_entity.type
_entity.pdbx_description
1 polymer ?
#
loop_
_entity_poly.entity_id
_entity_poly.type
_entity_poly.pdbx_seq_one_letter_code
_entity_poly.pdbx_strand_id
1 'polypeptide(L)'
;QTCALPIYVLLITPVLGMVERKGEVVTRVIKSTSRSEITPIIQQFVDKRAVLYTDEWGGYDEIDKSYYHYTVDHGKGQYVNGRIYTNTIEGFWTGLKRGYIGIYHYMSPKHLQRYANEFTFRYNTRKVSDFHKFNLLLCNIKYRITYKQLIA
;
A
#
# COMPACT_ATOMS: atom_id res chain seq x y z
N GLN A 1 0.77 13.65 6.83
CA GLN A 1 -0.33 13.41 5.87
C GLN A 1 -0.17 12.02 5.28
N THR A 2 -1.13 11.17 5.48
CA THR A 2 -1.12 9.78 5.02
C THR A 2 -2.30 9.56 4.09
N CYS A 3 -2.06 8.95 2.91
CA CYS A 3 -3.11 8.45 2.02
C CYS A 3 -3.26 6.96 2.22
N ALA A 4 -4.50 6.47 2.31
CA ALA A 4 -4.80 5.05 2.38
C ALA A 4 -5.82 4.68 1.29
N LEU A 5 -5.45 3.75 0.42
CA LEU A 5 -6.32 3.25 -0.64
C LEU A 5 -6.17 1.74 -0.79
N PRO A 6 -7.28 0.97 -0.80
CA PRO A 6 -7.26 -0.42 -1.22
C PRO A 6 -7.19 -0.52 -2.74
N ILE A 7 -6.56 -1.58 -3.23
CA ILE A 7 -6.60 -1.98 -4.62
C ILE A 7 -6.86 -3.48 -4.72
N TYR A 8 -7.64 -3.90 -5.70
CA TYR A 8 -7.75 -5.30 -6.06
C TYR A 8 -6.65 -5.66 -7.06
N VAL A 9 -5.73 -6.52 -6.62
CA VAL A 9 -4.76 -7.17 -7.49
C VAL A 9 -5.38 -8.46 -7.98
N LEU A 10 -5.50 -8.65 -9.29
CA LEU A 10 -6.13 -9.83 -9.90
C LEU A 10 -7.64 -9.98 -9.68
N LEU A 11 -8.37 -8.90 -9.43
CA LEU A 11 -9.82 -8.91 -9.21
C LEU A 11 -10.31 -9.75 -8.00
N ILE A 12 -9.42 -10.42 -7.26
CA ILE A 12 -9.78 -11.41 -6.25
C ILE A 12 -9.30 -11.04 -4.85
N THR A 13 -8.08 -10.51 -4.72
CA THR A 13 -7.47 -10.27 -3.41
C THR A 13 -7.14 -8.80 -3.22
N PRO A 14 -7.75 -8.09 -2.27
CA PRO A 14 -7.47 -6.69 -2.05
C PRO A 14 -6.15 -6.49 -1.28
N VAL A 15 -5.47 -5.41 -1.61
CA VAL A 15 -4.28 -4.94 -0.89
C VAL A 15 -4.53 -3.52 -0.43
N LEU A 16 -4.44 -3.28 0.86
CA LEU A 16 -4.47 -1.94 1.44
C LEU A 16 -3.07 -1.33 1.37
N GLY A 17 -2.97 -0.13 0.81
CA GLY A 17 -1.74 0.66 0.81
C GLY A 17 -1.93 1.95 1.59
N MET A 18 -0.94 2.28 2.38
CA MET A 18 -0.85 3.53 3.12
C MET A 18 0.47 4.20 2.77
N VAL A 19 0.43 5.46 2.36
CA VAL A 19 1.62 6.21 1.99
C VAL A 19 1.72 7.51 2.79
N GLU A 20 2.85 7.71 3.42
CA GLU A 20 3.18 9.01 3.98
C GLU A 20 3.63 9.95 2.85
N ARG A 21 3.13 11.18 2.84
CA ARG A 21 3.48 12.16 1.82
C ARG A 21 4.97 12.48 1.86
N LYS A 22 5.68 12.22 0.75
CA LYS A 22 7.15 12.30 0.61
C LYS A 22 7.92 11.26 1.45
N GLY A 23 7.23 10.40 2.16
CA GLY A 23 7.77 9.36 3.03
C GLY A 23 7.65 7.96 2.44
N GLU A 24 7.32 7.02 3.27
CA GLU A 24 7.28 5.60 3.00
C GLU A 24 5.88 5.10 2.65
N VAL A 25 5.82 3.93 2.03
CA VAL A 25 4.62 3.15 1.78
C VAL A 25 4.62 1.93 2.70
N VAL A 26 3.45 1.59 3.20
CA VAL A 26 3.17 0.30 3.84
C VAL A 26 2.03 -0.37 3.10
N THR A 27 2.15 -1.67 2.83
CA THR A 27 1.12 -2.47 2.16
C THR A 27 0.70 -3.66 3.01
N ARG A 28 -0.59 -3.98 2.99
CA ARG A 28 -1.17 -5.16 3.64
C ARG A 28 -2.17 -5.84 2.72
N VAL A 29 -1.97 -7.12 2.50
CA VAL A 29 -3.01 -7.97 1.89
C VAL A 29 -4.11 -8.16 2.91
N ILE A 30 -5.34 -7.91 2.51
CA ILE A 30 -6.53 -7.97 3.35
C ILE A 30 -7.51 -8.99 2.78
N LYS A 31 -8.40 -9.53 3.62
CA LYS A 31 -9.39 -10.52 3.19
C LYS A 31 -10.56 -9.85 2.49
N SER A 32 -10.92 -8.68 2.93
CA SER A 32 -12.00 -7.89 2.35
C SER A 32 -11.72 -6.39 2.50
N THR A 33 -12.44 -5.57 1.75
CA THR A 33 -12.40 -4.11 1.88
C THR A 33 -13.40 -3.61 2.94
N SER A 34 -13.90 -4.49 3.80
CA SER A 34 -14.83 -4.09 4.86
C SER A 34 -14.15 -3.18 5.88
N ARG A 35 -14.94 -2.28 6.48
CA ARG A 35 -14.49 -1.38 7.53
C ARG A 35 -13.83 -2.11 8.69
N SER A 36 -14.41 -3.25 9.13
CA SER A 36 -13.88 -4.07 10.22
C SER A 36 -12.47 -4.61 9.97
N GLU A 37 -12.09 -4.78 8.71
CA GLU A 37 -10.75 -5.23 8.31
C GLU A 37 -9.78 -4.03 8.16
N ILE A 38 -10.22 -2.95 7.55
CA ILE A 38 -9.37 -1.80 7.20
C ILE A 38 -9.04 -0.94 8.43
N THR A 39 -10.03 -0.63 9.26
CA THR A 39 -9.86 0.30 10.39
C THR A 39 -8.77 -0.13 11.37
N PRO A 40 -8.68 -1.38 11.84
CA PRO A 40 -7.61 -1.80 12.73
C PRO A 40 -6.22 -1.70 12.11
N ILE A 41 -6.11 -1.96 10.81
CA ILE A 41 -4.83 -1.87 10.10
C ILE A 41 -4.39 -0.40 10.02
N ILE A 42 -5.28 0.52 9.66
CA ILE A 42 -4.94 1.95 9.63
C ILE A 42 -4.53 2.41 11.03
N GLN A 43 -5.25 2.02 12.08
CA GLN A 43 -4.92 2.38 13.47
C GLN A 43 -3.58 1.83 13.94
N GLN A 44 -3.13 0.71 13.38
CA GLN A 44 -1.82 0.11 13.70
C GLN A 44 -0.66 0.87 13.07
N PHE A 45 -0.83 1.40 11.85
CA PHE A 45 0.26 1.96 11.06
C PHE A 45 0.25 3.48 10.94
N VAL A 46 -0.87 4.13 11.22
CA VAL A 46 -1.03 5.58 11.09
C VAL A 46 -1.14 6.21 12.46
N ASP A 47 -0.29 7.21 12.74
CA ASP A 47 -0.37 7.99 13.99
C ASP A 47 -1.72 8.70 14.08
N LYS A 48 -2.37 8.68 15.25
CA LYS A 48 -3.67 9.33 15.48
C LYS A 48 -3.67 10.83 15.24
N ARG A 49 -2.51 11.47 15.27
CA ARG A 49 -2.35 12.90 14.96
C ARG A 49 -2.18 13.18 13.47
N ALA A 50 -2.07 12.11 12.65
CA ALA A 50 -1.93 12.27 11.22
C ALA A 50 -3.23 12.76 10.59
N VAL A 51 -3.09 13.55 9.53
CA VAL A 51 -4.20 13.87 8.63
C VAL A 51 -4.30 12.76 7.60
N LEU A 52 -5.43 12.09 7.54
CA LEU A 52 -5.69 10.97 6.64
C LEU A 52 -6.43 11.46 5.38
N TYR A 53 -5.99 11.01 4.23
CA TYR A 53 -6.65 11.24 2.95
C TYR A 53 -7.03 9.89 2.33
N THR A 54 -8.29 9.76 1.91
CA THR A 54 -8.79 8.57 1.21
C THR A 54 -9.58 8.98 -0.02
N ASP A 55 -9.97 7.99 -0.83
CA ASP A 55 -11.02 8.17 -1.81
C ASP A 55 -12.42 8.15 -1.14
N GLU A 56 -13.46 8.28 -1.98
CA GLU A 56 -14.87 8.30 -1.57
C GLU A 56 -15.44 6.92 -1.17
N TRP A 57 -14.56 5.91 -0.97
CA TRP A 57 -15.00 4.57 -0.62
C TRP A 57 -15.61 4.53 0.79
N GLY A 58 -16.89 4.11 0.91
CA GLY A 58 -17.65 4.08 2.18
C GLY A 58 -17.06 3.20 3.31
N GLY A 59 -16.01 2.42 3.02
CA GLY A 59 -15.26 1.66 4.04
C GLY A 59 -14.53 2.54 5.06
N TYR A 60 -14.44 3.85 4.83
CA TYR A 60 -13.74 4.80 5.67
C TYR A 60 -14.64 5.64 6.59
N ASP A 61 -15.97 5.52 6.53
CA ASP A 61 -16.95 6.41 7.18
C ASP A 61 -16.81 6.57 8.70
N GLU A 62 -16.20 5.61 9.42
CA GLU A 62 -15.98 5.71 10.86
C GLU A 62 -14.57 6.14 11.27
N ILE A 63 -13.66 6.29 10.32
CA ILE A 63 -12.30 6.72 10.57
C ILE A 63 -12.28 8.17 11.05
N ASP A 64 -13.27 8.98 10.67
CA ASP A 64 -13.46 10.38 11.06
C ASP A 64 -13.50 10.58 12.58
N LYS A 65 -13.89 9.57 13.35
CA LYS A 65 -13.92 9.64 14.82
C LYS A 65 -12.53 9.58 15.46
N SER A 66 -11.53 9.08 14.70
CA SER A 66 -10.18 8.79 15.22
C SER A 66 -9.09 9.64 14.57
N TYR A 67 -9.35 10.25 13.41
CA TYR A 67 -8.39 11.00 12.61
C TYR A 67 -8.99 12.28 12.04
N TYR A 68 -8.17 13.26 11.73
CA TYR A 68 -8.52 14.33 10.81
C TYR A 68 -8.58 13.73 9.40
N HIS A 69 -9.78 13.37 8.95
CA HIS A 69 -10.00 12.65 7.70
C HIS A 69 -10.58 13.59 6.62
N TYR A 70 -10.03 13.47 5.41
CA TYR A 70 -10.50 14.18 4.22
C TYR A 70 -10.65 13.19 3.07
N THR A 71 -11.78 13.27 2.40
CA THR A 71 -12.10 12.43 1.25
C THR A 71 -11.87 13.21 -0.05
N VAL A 72 -11.31 12.55 -1.07
CA VAL A 72 -11.17 13.06 -2.43
C VAL A 72 -12.26 12.46 -3.30
N ASP A 73 -13.13 13.32 -3.82
CA ASP A 73 -14.22 12.92 -4.73
C ASP A 73 -13.74 12.94 -6.19
N HIS A 74 -13.32 11.78 -6.68
CA HIS A 74 -12.88 11.61 -8.07
C HIS A 74 -14.05 11.68 -9.06
N GLY A 75 -15.28 11.37 -8.63
CA GLY A 75 -16.49 11.40 -9.46
C GLY A 75 -16.87 12.81 -9.91
N LYS A 76 -16.49 13.83 -9.15
CA LYS A 76 -16.71 15.25 -9.50
C LYS A 76 -15.53 15.92 -10.22
N GLY A 77 -14.56 15.13 -10.69
CA GLY A 77 -13.37 15.66 -11.38
C GLY A 77 -12.41 16.42 -10.46
N GLN A 78 -12.56 16.29 -9.15
CA GLN A 78 -11.67 16.91 -8.16
C GLN A 78 -10.45 16.02 -7.91
N TYR A 79 -9.47 16.08 -8.80
CA TYR A 79 -8.20 15.37 -8.61
C TYR A 79 -7.30 16.04 -7.57
N VAL A 80 -7.53 17.32 -7.30
CA VAL A 80 -6.78 18.11 -6.32
C VAL A 80 -7.69 19.18 -5.74
N ASN A 81 -7.92 19.14 -4.43
CA ASN A 81 -8.54 20.25 -3.70
C ASN A 81 -7.45 20.89 -2.82
N GLY A 82 -6.68 21.81 -3.42
CA GLY A 82 -5.54 22.45 -2.76
C GLY A 82 -4.43 21.45 -2.43
N ARG A 83 -4.30 21.05 -1.15
CA ARG A 83 -3.31 20.09 -0.67
C ARG A 83 -3.85 18.66 -0.55
N ILE A 84 -5.10 18.40 -0.91
CA ILE A 84 -5.78 17.11 -0.78
C ILE A 84 -5.65 16.36 -2.11
N TYR A 85 -4.88 15.29 -2.17
CA TYR A 85 -4.71 14.44 -3.35
C TYR A 85 -4.22 13.04 -2.98
N THR A 86 -4.62 12.03 -3.77
CA THR A 86 -4.28 10.62 -3.62
C THR A 86 -3.25 10.13 -4.62
N ASN A 87 -2.77 10.99 -5.52
CA ASN A 87 -1.90 10.64 -6.63
C ASN A 87 -0.63 9.88 -6.23
N THR A 88 -0.14 10.07 -4.99
CA THR A 88 1.08 9.38 -4.52
C THR A 88 0.86 7.88 -4.40
N ILE A 89 -0.25 7.46 -3.79
CA ILE A 89 -0.58 6.04 -3.65
C ILE A 89 -1.02 5.44 -4.99
N GLU A 90 -1.71 6.21 -5.83
CA GLU A 90 -2.08 5.78 -7.18
C GLU A 90 -0.85 5.52 -8.05
N GLY A 91 0.17 6.38 -7.96
CA GLY A 91 1.46 6.17 -8.61
C GLY A 91 2.16 4.89 -8.15
N PHE A 92 2.11 4.58 -6.85
CA PHE A 92 2.60 3.31 -6.31
C PHE A 92 1.85 2.11 -6.90
N TRP A 93 0.51 2.17 -6.95
CA TRP A 93 -0.32 1.12 -7.53
C TRP A 93 -0.08 0.92 -9.02
N THR A 94 0.16 2.00 -9.75
CA THR A 94 0.54 1.94 -11.17
C THR A 94 1.84 1.15 -11.35
N GLY A 95 2.83 1.38 -10.49
CA GLY A 95 4.09 0.63 -10.48
C GLY A 95 3.88 -0.87 -10.23
N LEU A 96 3.08 -1.22 -9.23
CA LEU A 96 2.75 -2.62 -8.91
C LEU A 96 1.99 -3.30 -10.06
N LYS A 97 1.00 -2.62 -10.66
CA LYS A 97 0.25 -3.13 -11.83
C LYS A 97 1.15 -3.38 -13.04
N ARG A 98 2.09 -2.46 -13.32
CA ARG A 98 3.06 -2.64 -14.41
C ARG A 98 3.97 -3.85 -14.15
N GLY A 99 4.43 -4.04 -12.92
CA GLY A 99 5.22 -5.21 -12.54
C GLY A 99 4.42 -6.50 -12.68
N TYR A 100 3.16 -6.50 -12.28
CA TYR A 100 2.26 -7.62 -12.49
C TYR A 100 2.12 -7.99 -13.97
N ILE A 101 1.79 -7.02 -14.83
CA ILE A 101 1.55 -7.26 -16.25
C ILE A 101 2.85 -7.58 -17.00
N GLY A 102 3.93 -6.84 -16.74
CA GLY A 102 5.14 -6.87 -17.56
C GLY A 102 6.24 -7.82 -17.06
N ILE A 103 6.19 -8.26 -15.79
CA ILE A 103 7.26 -9.06 -15.19
C ILE A 103 6.73 -10.39 -14.69
N TYR A 104 5.74 -10.35 -13.79
CA TYR A 104 5.28 -11.55 -13.09
C TYR A 104 4.18 -12.31 -13.83
N HIS A 105 3.37 -11.60 -14.63
CA HIS A 105 2.19 -12.11 -15.35
C HIS A 105 1.14 -12.77 -14.45
N TYR A 106 1.55 -13.30 -13.31
CA TYR A 106 0.70 -13.90 -12.28
C TYR A 106 1.34 -13.75 -10.89
N MET A 107 0.53 -13.36 -9.91
CA MET A 107 0.89 -13.32 -8.49
C MET A 107 -0.12 -14.14 -7.71
N SER A 108 0.28 -15.27 -7.13
CA SER A 108 -0.66 -16.10 -6.38
C SER A 108 -1.13 -15.36 -5.11
N PRO A 109 -2.41 -15.49 -4.71
CA PRO A 109 -2.92 -14.87 -3.47
C PRO A 109 -2.11 -15.26 -2.24
N LYS A 110 -1.64 -16.50 -2.17
CA LYS A 110 -0.80 -17.05 -1.10
C LYS A 110 0.50 -16.25 -0.89
N HIS A 111 1.09 -15.77 -1.97
CA HIS A 111 2.37 -15.05 -1.96
C HIS A 111 2.23 -13.56 -2.23
N LEU A 112 1.00 -13.05 -2.38
CA LEU A 112 0.74 -11.67 -2.78
C LEU A 112 1.41 -10.65 -1.84
N GLN A 113 1.44 -10.91 -0.52
CA GLN A 113 2.11 -10.02 0.43
C GLN A 113 3.63 -9.93 0.15
N ARG A 114 4.27 -10.99 -0.33
CA ARG A 114 5.70 -10.98 -0.67
C ARG A 114 5.98 -10.08 -1.87
N TYR A 115 5.13 -10.16 -2.91
CA TYR A 115 5.21 -9.25 -4.05
C TYR A 115 4.94 -7.80 -3.64
N ALA A 116 3.90 -7.56 -2.85
CA ALA A 116 3.60 -6.22 -2.33
C ALA A 116 4.78 -5.65 -1.51
N ASN A 117 5.43 -6.48 -0.68
CA ASN A 117 6.62 -6.09 0.09
C ASN A 117 7.80 -5.74 -0.83
N GLU A 118 8.00 -6.43 -1.94
CA GLU A 118 9.05 -6.10 -2.91
C GLU A 118 8.83 -4.70 -3.49
N PHE A 119 7.60 -4.40 -3.96
CA PHE A 119 7.29 -3.06 -4.49
C PHE A 119 7.37 -1.98 -3.40
N THR A 120 6.96 -2.30 -2.19
CA THR A 120 7.12 -1.42 -1.02
C THR A 120 8.61 -1.12 -0.77
N PHE A 121 9.48 -2.13 -0.77
CA PHE A 121 10.92 -1.94 -0.64
C PHE A 121 11.48 -1.06 -1.75
N ARG A 122 11.15 -1.34 -3.02
CA ARG A 122 11.59 -0.54 -4.18
C ARG A 122 11.15 0.92 -4.06
N TYR A 123 9.92 1.16 -3.63
CA TYR A 123 9.40 2.51 -3.43
C TYR A 123 10.11 3.23 -2.27
N ASN A 124 10.24 2.58 -1.12
CA ASN A 124 10.82 3.18 0.08
C ASN A 124 12.31 3.48 -0.10
N THR A 125 13.01 2.68 -0.91
CA THR A 125 14.43 2.88 -1.23
C THR A 125 14.68 3.68 -2.52
N ARG A 126 13.65 4.28 -3.14
CA ARG A 126 13.76 4.97 -4.45
C ARG A 126 14.78 6.10 -4.51
N LYS A 127 15.10 6.69 -3.36
CA LYS A 127 16.09 7.77 -3.23
C LYS A 127 17.50 7.29 -2.88
N VAL A 128 17.67 5.99 -2.68
CA VAL A 128 18.92 5.37 -2.27
C VAL A 128 19.61 4.78 -3.49
N SER A 129 20.95 4.85 -3.55
CA SER A 129 21.72 4.26 -4.66
C SER A 129 21.57 2.73 -4.70
N ASP A 130 21.74 2.11 -5.87
CA ASP A 130 21.57 0.67 -6.04
C ASP A 130 22.56 -0.14 -5.20
N PHE A 131 23.77 0.36 -5.00
CA PHE A 131 24.74 -0.22 -4.08
C PHE A 131 24.20 -0.30 -2.65
N HIS A 132 23.61 0.79 -2.13
CA HIS A 132 23.03 0.79 -0.80
C HIS A 132 21.79 -0.10 -0.70
N LYS A 133 20.94 -0.13 -1.75
CA LYS A 133 19.79 -1.06 -1.79
C LYS A 133 20.23 -2.51 -1.69
N PHE A 134 21.28 -2.87 -2.43
CA PHE A 134 21.85 -4.22 -2.39
C PHE A 134 22.35 -4.58 -0.99
N ASN A 135 23.10 -3.68 -0.35
CA ASN A 135 23.57 -3.89 1.02
C ASN A 135 22.41 -4.01 2.01
N LEU A 136 21.36 -3.17 1.89
CA LEU A 136 20.16 -3.29 2.72
C LEU A 136 19.47 -4.65 2.55
N LEU A 137 19.39 -5.17 1.33
CA LEU A 137 18.86 -6.51 1.09
C LEU A 137 19.71 -7.57 1.78
N LEU A 138 21.04 -7.53 1.62
CA LEU A 138 21.95 -8.49 2.24
C LEU A 138 21.86 -8.47 3.76
N CYS A 139 21.82 -7.29 4.38
CA CYS A 139 21.69 -7.15 5.84
C CYS A 139 20.35 -7.68 6.38
N ASN A 140 19.32 -7.76 5.55
CA ASN A 140 18.00 -8.25 5.94
C ASN A 140 17.78 -9.74 5.63
N ILE A 141 18.74 -10.44 5.02
CA ILE A 141 18.66 -11.88 4.82
C ILE A 141 18.92 -12.57 6.16
N LYS A 142 17.86 -12.88 6.88
CA LYS A 142 17.94 -13.52 8.21
C LYS A 142 17.79 -15.04 8.14
N TYR A 143 17.13 -15.58 7.10
CA TYR A 143 16.76 -16.98 7.03
C TYR A 143 16.88 -17.54 5.61
N ARG A 144 17.35 -18.77 5.52
CA ARG A 144 17.22 -19.56 4.30
C ARG A 144 15.81 -20.13 4.23
N ILE A 145 15.08 -19.83 3.17
CA ILE A 145 13.79 -20.48 2.88
C ILE A 145 14.07 -21.72 2.05
N THR A 146 13.65 -22.89 2.54
CA THR A 146 13.70 -24.13 1.76
C THR A 146 12.56 -24.17 0.75
N TYR A 147 12.72 -24.96 -0.33
CA TYR A 147 11.65 -25.16 -1.31
C TYR A 147 10.35 -25.66 -0.66
N LYS A 148 10.44 -26.60 0.28
CA LYS A 148 9.25 -27.08 1.04
C LYS A 148 8.52 -25.95 1.75
N GLN A 149 9.24 -25.03 2.39
CA GLN A 149 8.62 -23.87 3.05
C GLN A 149 8.02 -22.86 2.08
N LEU A 150 8.53 -22.81 0.84
CA LEU A 150 8.01 -21.92 -0.18
C LEU A 150 6.68 -22.43 -0.76
N ILE A 151 6.55 -23.74 -0.95
CA ILE A 151 5.35 -24.35 -1.56
C ILE A 151 4.30 -24.78 -0.52
N ALA A 152 4.66 -24.94 0.75
CA ALA A 152 3.74 -25.20 1.84
C ALA A 152 2.88 -23.97 2.14
#